data_0693fdf09f0edd6e50f6bc8d12424481
#
_entry.id   0693fdf09f0edd6e50f6bc8d12424481
#
_cell.length_a   1.000
_cell.length_b   1.000
_cell.length_c   1.000
_cell.angle_alpha   90.00
_cell.angle_beta   90.00
_cell.angle_gamma   90.00
#
_symmetry.space_group_name_H-M   'P 1'
#
loop_
_entity.id
_entity.type
_entity.pdbx_description
1 polymer ?
#
loop_
_entity_poly.entity_id
_entity_poly.type
_entity_poly.pdbx_seq_one_letter_code
_entity_poly.pdbx_strand_id
1 'polypeptide(L)'
;MKCKFGIVSIMLAGLALTATAQTKEKYYSEKFKDNIFISAGVGAQACVNPDNFDYGFGHAITPLIHVSVGKLFNPIWGVRGQVAGLWSTLYTERGQIKGAYAEVKNKKYFTLRADAMYNLSNSVCGYNPERLFTLSVFAGPGLTFAKAYGEQDKLNALINGSVGLMGQFNVNKYLDINIEARGEVSPSIFGNKSSAYTDGAVSLTAGVTYTFGGKNFISCGAKVDQNAINNEIKKYRSELA
;
A
#
# COMPACT_ATOMS: atom_id res chain seq x y z
N MET A 1 9.29 21.18 -22.99
CA MET A 1 8.48 20.15 -22.29
C MET A 1 8.58 18.74 -22.89
N LYS A 2 9.68 18.31 -23.50
CA LYS A 2 9.78 16.99 -24.20
C LYS A 2 10.67 15.95 -23.51
N CYS A 3 11.32 16.25 -22.39
CA CYS A 3 12.25 15.31 -21.73
C CYS A 3 11.67 14.48 -20.55
N LYS A 4 10.49 14.80 -20.05
CA LYS A 4 9.95 14.10 -18.85
C LYS A 4 9.24 12.79 -19.17
N PHE A 5 8.78 12.57 -20.39
CA PHE A 5 8.15 11.31 -20.80
C PHE A 5 9.16 10.19 -21.08
N GLY A 6 10.40 10.51 -21.43
CA GLY A 6 11.44 9.53 -21.74
C GLY A 6 11.89 8.70 -20.53
N ILE A 7 11.95 9.30 -19.34
CA ILE A 7 12.46 8.63 -18.14
C ILE A 7 11.44 7.60 -17.62
N VAL A 8 10.15 7.92 -17.68
CA VAL A 8 9.07 6.98 -17.26
C VAL A 8 8.98 5.80 -18.23
N SER A 9 9.15 6.04 -19.54
CA SER A 9 9.16 4.97 -20.55
C SER A 9 10.38 4.05 -20.41
N ILE A 10 11.55 4.58 -20.03
CA ILE A 10 12.77 3.79 -19.81
C ILE A 10 12.63 2.93 -18.53
N MET A 11 12.01 3.45 -17.47
CA MET A 11 11.72 2.64 -16.26
C MET A 11 10.71 1.53 -16.54
N LEU A 12 9.65 1.78 -17.32
CA LEU A 12 8.68 0.73 -17.71
C LEU A 12 9.32 -0.32 -18.64
N ALA A 13 10.16 0.10 -19.59
CA ALA A 13 10.87 -0.82 -20.48
C ALA A 13 11.91 -1.67 -19.73
N GLY A 14 12.59 -1.10 -18.72
CA GLY A 14 13.53 -1.84 -17.85
C GLY A 14 12.85 -2.93 -17.02
N LEU A 15 11.58 -2.75 -16.63
CA LEU A 15 10.79 -3.77 -15.92
C LEU A 15 10.31 -4.90 -16.84
N ALA A 16 10.18 -4.66 -18.13
CA ALA A 16 9.75 -5.67 -19.11
C ALA A 16 10.89 -6.61 -19.55
N LEU A 17 12.14 -6.17 -19.50
CA LEU A 17 13.29 -6.92 -19.99
C LEU A 17 13.85 -7.97 -19.00
N THR A 18 13.42 -7.99 -17.75
CA THR A 18 13.85 -9.00 -16.74
C THR A 18 12.95 -10.21 -16.63
N ALA A 19 11.95 -10.36 -17.50
CA ALA A 19 11.14 -11.57 -17.62
C ALA A 19 11.89 -12.69 -18.38
N THR A 20 13.19 -12.87 -18.13
CA THR A 20 13.87 -14.10 -18.54
C THR A 20 13.32 -15.26 -17.72
N ALA A 21 12.80 -16.23 -18.43
CA ALA A 21 12.18 -17.46 -17.93
C ALA A 21 13.17 -18.32 -17.12
N GLN A 22 13.48 -17.91 -15.90
CA GLN A 22 13.83 -18.85 -14.88
C GLN A 22 12.54 -19.56 -14.47
N THR A 23 12.54 -20.87 -14.47
CA THR A 23 11.49 -21.71 -13.88
C THR A 23 11.45 -21.39 -12.38
N LYS A 24 10.80 -20.29 -12.00
CA LYS A 24 10.68 -19.88 -10.60
C LYS A 24 9.73 -20.89 -9.95
N GLU A 25 10.19 -21.54 -8.90
CA GLU A 25 9.32 -22.36 -8.07
C GLU A 25 8.09 -21.55 -7.68
N LYS A 26 6.92 -22.14 -7.91
CA LYS A 26 5.64 -21.53 -7.55
C LYS A 26 5.34 -21.84 -6.10
N TYR A 27 5.15 -20.80 -5.30
CA TYR A 27 4.77 -20.88 -3.91
C TYR A 27 3.34 -20.42 -3.72
N TYR A 28 2.64 -20.98 -2.75
CA TYR A 28 1.28 -20.59 -2.39
C TYR A 28 1.04 -20.73 -0.88
N SER A 29 0.00 -20.07 -0.38
CA SER A 29 -0.49 -20.19 0.99
C SER A 29 -1.41 -21.42 1.06
N GLU A 30 -1.08 -22.39 1.90
CA GLU A 30 -1.81 -23.67 1.93
C GLU A 30 -3.22 -23.52 2.49
N LYS A 31 -3.35 -22.84 3.64
CA LYS A 31 -4.64 -22.65 4.31
C LYS A 31 -5.10 -21.21 4.18
N PHE A 32 -6.41 -21.02 4.22
CA PHE A 32 -6.98 -19.66 4.17
C PHE A 32 -6.48 -18.77 5.31
N LYS A 33 -6.22 -19.33 6.49
CA LYS A 33 -5.74 -18.61 7.67
C LYS A 33 -4.25 -18.28 7.66
N ASP A 34 -3.47 -18.93 6.78
CA ASP A 34 -2.03 -18.70 6.70
C ASP A 34 -1.74 -17.35 6.06
N ASN A 35 -0.62 -16.74 6.49
CA ASN A 35 -0.11 -15.48 5.95
C ASN A 35 -1.09 -14.29 6.05
N ILE A 36 -2.02 -14.34 7.02
CA ILE A 36 -2.82 -13.19 7.41
C ILE A 36 -1.93 -12.30 8.28
N PHE A 37 -1.96 -11.00 8.04
CA PHE A 37 -1.18 -10.04 8.82
C PHE A 37 -2.03 -8.87 9.30
N ILE A 38 -1.59 -8.27 10.40
CA ILE A 38 -2.05 -6.98 10.89
C ILE A 38 -0.87 -6.02 10.92
N SER A 39 -1.09 -4.77 10.56
CA SER A 39 -0.05 -3.74 10.60
C SER A 39 -0.59 -2.46 11.21
N ALA A 40 0.26 -1.77 11.94
CA ALA A 40 -0.02 -0.43 12.45
C ALA A 40 1.18 0.46 12.20
N GLY A 41 0.94 1.72 11.88
CA GLY A 41 1.99 2.67 11.59
C GLY A 41 1.58 4.10 11.88
N VAL A 42 2.60 4.92 12.06
CA VAL A 42 2.49 6.36 12.32
C VAL A 42 3.43 7.11 11.38
N GLY A 43 3.11 8.33 11.06
CA GLY A 43 3.96 9.14 10.21
C GLY A 43 3.39 10.52 9.95
N ALA A 44 3.73 11.06 8.79
CA ALA A 44 3.31 12.36 8.36
C ALA A 44 2.67 12.30 6.97
N GLN A 45 1.76 13.22 6.72
CA GLN A 45 1.15 13.45 5.42
C GLN A 45 1.11 14.92 5.10
N ALA A 46 1.01 15.25 3.83
CA ALA A 46 0.77 16.58 3.36
C ALA A 46 -0.26 16.56 2.23
N CYS A 47 -1.23 17.46 2.28
CA CYS A 47 -2.12 17.72 1.15
C CYS A 47 -1.36 18.45 0.05
N VAL A 48 -1.56 17.98 -1.17
CA VAL A 48 -0.93 18.52 -2.38
C VAL A 48 -2.04 19.13 -3.23
N ASN A 49 -2.22 20.43 -3.10
CA ASN A 49 -3.07 21.22 -3.95
C ASN A 49 -2.33 22.51 -4.37
N PRO A 50 -2.75 23.22 -5.41
CA PRO A 50 -2.07 24.45 -5.87
C PRO A 50 -1.87 25.46 -4.76
N ASP A 51 -2.90 25.73 -3.95
CA ASP A 51 -2.88 26.71 -2.88
C ASP A 51 -1.85 26.39 -1.78
N ASN A 52 -1.67 25.09 -1.45
CA ASN A 52 -0.65 24.66 -0.49
C ASN A 52 0.78 24.83 -1.02
N PHE A 53 0.99 24.68 -2.31
CA PHE A 53 2.30 24.93 -2.92
C PHE A 53 2.66 26.42 -2.90
N ASP A 54 1.72 27.28 -3.21
CA ASP A 54 1.92 28.74 -3.24
C ASP A 54 2.18 29.31 -1.85
N TYR A 55 1.53 28.77 -0.81
CA TYR A 55 1.72 29.20 0.58
C TYR A 55 2.96 28.61 1.25
N GLY A 56 3.38 27.41 0.84
CA GLY A 56 4.54 26.69 1.38
C GLY A 56 4.19 25.29 1.89
N PHE A 57 4.67 24.29 1.19
CA PHE A 57 4.37 22.87 1.41
C PHE A 57 4.60 22.39 2.86
N GLY A 58 5.61 22.95 3.56
CA GLY A 58 5.95 22.55 4.93
C GLY A 58 4.82 22.81 5.95
N HIS A 59 3.97 23.80 5.71
CA HIS A 59 2.85 24.13 6.61
C HIS A 59 1.66 23.16 6.48
N ALA A 60 1.59 22.38 5.41
CA ALA A 60 0.54 21.39 5.18
C ALA A 60 0.84 20.01 5.81
N ILE A 61 1.99 19.85 6.46
CA ILE A 61 2.39 18.58 7.07
C ILE A 61 1.59 18.34 8.34
N THR A 62 0.92 17.19 8.40
CA THR A 62 0.11 16.75 9.53
C THR A 62 0.40 15.29 9.89
N PRO A 63 0.20 14.89 11.16
CA PRO A 63 0.40 13.51 11.55
C PRO A 63 -0.64 12.59 10.93
N LEU A 64 -0.23 11.35 10.66
CA LEU A 64 -1.05 10.28 10.12
C LEU A 64 -0.83 9.02 10.95
N ILE A 65 -1.92 8.33 11.27
CA ILE A 65 -1.88 6.98 11.80
C ILE A 65 -2.67 6.06 10.88
N HIS A 66 -2.26 4.81 10.82
CA HIS A 66 -3.01 3.79 10.10
C HIS A 66 -2.96 2.44 10.79
N VAL A 67 -4.00 1.67 10.58
CA VAL A 67 -4.08 0.25 10.93
C VAL A 67 -4.54 -0.49 9.70
N SER A 68 -3.97 -1.65 9.44
CA SER A 68 -4.34 -2.48 8.31
C SER A 68 -4.38 -3.96 8.65
N VAL A 69 -5.19 -4.68 7.91
CA VAL A 69 -5.24 -6.14 7.91
C VAL A 69 -5.14 -6.61 6.48
N GLY A 70 -4.39 -7.67 6.26
CA GLY A 70 -4.21 -8.19 4.90
C GLY A 70 -3.86 -9.67 4.88
N LYS A 71 -3.74 -10.18 3.67
CA LYS A 71 -3.39 -11.56 3.40
C LYS A 71 -2.44 -11.64 2.22
N LEU A 72 -1.39 -12.44 2.38
CA LEU A 72 -0.52 -12.81 1.28
C LEU A 72 -0.98 -14.16 0.71
N PHE A 73 -1.36 -14.20 -0.56
CA PHE A 73 -1.76 -15.43 -1.26
C PHE A 73 -0.57 -16.28 -1.65
N ASN A 74 0.51 -15.59 -2.02
CA ASN A 74 1.82 -16.17 -2.32
C ASN A 74 2.90 -15.13 -1.96
N PRO A 75 4.20 -15.46 -2.08
CA PRO A 75 5.27 -14.52 -1.74
C PRO A 75 5.29 -13.22 -2.55
N ILE A 76 4.56 -13.16 -3.68
CA ILE A 76 4.57 -12.03 -4.61
C ILE A 76 3.30 -11.18 -4.46
N TRP A 77 2.11 -11.82 -4.32
CA TRP A 77 0.82 -11.16 -4.33
C TRP A 77 0.12 -11.20 -2.97
N GLY A 78 -0.48 -10.11 -2.61
CA GLY A 78 -1.34 -9.99 -1.43
C GLY A 78 -2.40 -8.92 -1.62
N VAL A 79 -3.30 -8.85 -0.64
CA VAL A 79 -4.31 -7.80 -0.52
C VAL A 79 -4.29 -7.25 0.90
N ARG A 80 -4.67 -5.98 1.04
CA ARG A 80 -4.70 -5.30 2.32
C ARG A 80 -5.89 -4.36 2.39
N GLY A 81 -6.63 -4.40 3.50
CA GLY A 81 -7.55 -3.37 3.92
C GLY A 81 -6.86 -2.45 4.93
N GLN A 82 -6.97 -1.14 4.77
CA GLN A 82 -6.34 -0.15 5.65
C GLN A 82 -7.35 0.92 6.06
N VAL A 83 -7.32 1.28 7.33
CA VAL A 83 -7.96 2.47 7.89
C VAL A 83 -6.88 3.46 8.25
N ALA A 84 -6.97 4.67 7.76
CA ALA A 84 -6.01 5.74 8.03
C ALA A 84 -6.73 7.06 8.28
N GLY A 85 -6.10 7.95 9.00
CA GLY A 85 -6.66 9.29 9.21
C GLY A 85 -6.05 9.95 10.43
N LEU A 86 -6.62 11.02 10.84
CA LEU A 86 -6.65 11.84 12.03
C LEU A 86 -7.19 13.23 11.67
N TRP A 87 -6.33 14.13 11.27
CA TRP A 87 -6.70 15.47 10.78
C TRP A 87 -5.73 15.91 9.69
N SER A 88 -6.20 16.85 8.87
CA SER A 88 -5.43 17.47 7.83
C SER A 88 -5.53 18.99 7.93
N THR A 89 -4.49 19.68 7.50
CA THR A 89 -4.46 21.13 7.34
C THR A 89 -4.34 21.43 5.86
N LEU A 90 -5.14 22.36 5.38
CA LEU A 90 -5.06 22.87 4.02
C LEU A 90 -5.20 24.40 4.02
N TYR A 91 -4.68 25.01 2.99
CA TYR A 91 -4.81 26.42 2.71
C TYR A 91 -5.78 26.59 1.55
N THR A 92 -6.60 27.63 1.60
CA THR A 92 -7.52 27.98 0.54
C THR A 92 -7.47 29.50 0.31
N GLU A 93 -7.49 29.89 -0.94
CA GLU A 93 -7.51 31.31 -1.28
C GLU A 93 -8.77 32.00 -0.71
N ARG A 94 -8.59 33.13 -0.04
CA ARG A 94 -9.65 33.83 0.65
C ARG A 94 -10.35 34.81 -0.30
N GLY A 95 -11.41 34.35 -0.98
CA GLY A 95 -12.21 35.17 -1.87
C GLY A 95 -11.48 35.54 -3.17
N GLN A 96 -11.75 36.77 -3.69
CA GLN A 96 -11.18 37.25 -4.95
C GLN A 96 -9.80 37.91 -4.80
N ILE A 97 -9.20 37.91 -3.63
CA ILE A 97 -7.91 38.57 -3.37
C ILE A 97 -6.80 37.53 -3.58
N LYS A 98 -6.11 37.61 -4.73
CA LYS A 98 -4.92 36.76 -5.01
C LYS A 98 -3.87 36.97 -3.91
N GLY A 99 -3.39 35.84 -3.35
CA GLY A 99 -2.35 35.82 -2.33
C GLY A 99 -2.83 35.97 -0.89
N ALA A 100 -4.15 36.11 -0.63
CA ALA A 100 -4.71 36.07 0.71
C ALA A 100 -5.22 34.65 1.01
N TYR A 101 -4.40 33.85 1.68
CA TYR A 101 -4.76 32.46 2.06
C TYR A 101 -5.43 32.43 3.43
N ALA A 102 -6.47 31.60 3.54
CA ALA A 102 -7.06 31.24 4.83
C ALA A 102 -6.59 29.82 5.18
N GLU A 103 -6.03 29.67 6.36
CA GLU A 103 -5.64 28.37 6.89
C GLU A 103 -6.86 27.63 7.44
N VAL A 104 -7.09 26.41 6.95
CA VAL A 104 -8.13 25.53 7.46
C VAL A 104 -7.47 24.42 8.26
N LYS A 105 -7.34 24.65 9.58
CA LYS A 105 -6.66 23.71 10.51
C LYS A 105 -7.56 22.58 10.99
N ASN A 106 -6.93 21.45 11.30
CA ASN A 106 -7.51 20.37 12.10
C ASN A 106 -8.84 19.80 11.56
N LYS A 107 -8.98 19.69 10.24
CA LYS A 107 -10.11 18.97 9.66
C LYS A 107 -9.95 17.48 9.88
N LYS A 108 -10.83 16.92 10.71
CA LYS A 108 -10.86 15.48 10.97
C LYS A 108 -11.36 14.73 9.75
N TYR A 109 -10.69 13.65 9.42
CA TYR A 109 -11.08 12.74 8.36
C TYR A 109 -10.61 11.32 8.69
N PHE A 110 -11.19 10.35 8.03
CA PHE A 110 -10.65 8.99 7.95
C PHE A 110 -10.85 8.43 6.55
N THR A 111 -9.97 7.55 6.16
CA THR A 111 -9.99 6.89 4.85
C THR A 111 -9.97 5.38 5.05
N LEU A 112 -10.86 4.70 4.34
CA LEU A 112 -10.85 3.25 4.17
C LEU A 112 -10.21 2.94 2.81
N ARG A 113 -9.25 2.04 2.75
CA ARG A 113 -8.52 1.66 1.53
C ARG A 113 -8.50 0.16 1.35
N ALA A 114 -8.50 -0.28 0.10
CA ALA A 114 -8.28 -1.67 -0.27
C ALA A 114 -7.13 -1.70 -1.28
N ASP A 115 -5.99 -2.22 -0.87
CA ASP A 115 -4.77 -2.24 -1.68
C ASP A 115 -4.51 -3.65 -2.23
N ALA A 116 -4.19 -3.75 -3.51
CA ALA A 116 -3.48 -4.88 -4.08
C ALA A 116 -1.97 -4.65 -3.86
N MET A 117 -1.28 -5.67 -3.38
CA MET A 117 0.14 -5.61 -3.04
C MET A 117 0.94 -6.53 -3.95
N TYR A 118 2.07 -6.04 -4.43
CA TYR A 118 2.99 -6.79 -5.28
C TYR A 118 4.42 -6.66 -4.78
N ASN A 119 5.02 -7.77 -4.36
CA ASN A 119 6.38 -7.82 -3.84
C ASN A 119 7.39 -7.88 -5.00
N LEU A 120 8.03 -6.73 -5.27
CA LEU A 120 9.04 -6.59 -6.32
C LEU A 120 10.27 -7.46 -6.05
N SER A 121 10.75 -7.48 -4.79
CA SER A 121 11.94 -8.23 -4.41
C SER A 121 11.76 -9.73 -4.68
N ASN A 122 10.62 -10.29 -4.28
CA ASN A 122 10.34 -11.72 -4.51
C ASN A 122 10.01 -12.02 -5.97
N SER A 123 9.44 -11.07 -6.70
CA SER A 123 9.16 -11.22 -8.13
C SER A 123 10.43 -11.28 -8.96
N VAL A 124 11.40 -10.41 -8.68
CA VAL A 124 12.66 -10.32 -9.44
C VAL A 124 13.67 -11.36 -8.98
N CYS A 125 13.91 -11.45 -7.66
CA CYS A 125 15.00 -12.26 -7.10
C CYS A 125 14.55 -13.64 -6.59
N GLY A 126 13.28 -14.04 -6.79
CA GLY A 126 12.72 -15.26 -6.22
C GLY A 126 12.40 -15.13 -4.72
N TYR A 127 11.65 -16.08 -4.19
CA TYR A 127 11.32 -16.13 -2.77
C TYR A 127 12.50 -16.64 -1.95
N ASN A 128 12.86 -15.90 -0.89
CA ASN A 128 13.83 -16.30 0.11
C ASN A 128 13.27 -15.94 1.50
N PRO A 129 12.98 -16.93 2.37
CA PRO A 129 12.43 -16.69 3.70
C PRO A 129 13.41 -15.97 4.65
N GLU A 130 14.71 -16.03 4.38
CA GLU A 130 15.77 -15.39 5.18
C GLU A 130 16.12 -13.99 4.68
N ARG A 131 15.43 -13.50 3.66
CA ARG A 131 15.70 -12.17 3.13
C ARG A 131 15.40 -11.10 4.16
N LEU A 132 16.41 -10.30 4.49
CA LEU A 132 16.32 -9.24 5.49
C LEU A 132 15.42 -8.07 5.05
N PHE A 133 15.47 -7.71 3.76
CA PHE A 133 14.72 -6.57 3.21
C PHE A 133 13.92 -6.96 1.99
N THR A 134 12.65 -6.52 1.95
CA THR A 134 11.78 -6.66 0.79
C THR A 134 11.14 -5.33 0.40
N LEU A 135 11.01 -5.10 -0.89
CA LEU A 135 10.34 -3.94 -1.47
C LEU A 135 9.07 -4.40 -2.17
N SER A 136 7.96 -3.77 -1.84
CA SER A 136 6.66 -4.00 -2.44
C SER A 136 6.08 -2.71 -3.01
N VAL A 137 5.34 -2.82 -4.10
CA VAL A 137 4.43 -1.78 -4.58
C VAL A 137 3.01 -2.15 -4.19
N PHE A 138 2.17 -1.16 -4.02
CA PHE A 138 0.76 -1.37 -3.79
C PHE A 138 -0.05 -0.28 -4.47
N ALA A 139 -1.28 -0.62 -4.83
CA ALA A 139 -2.24 0.32 -5.39
C ALA A 139 -3.66 -0.13 -5.05
N GLY A 140 -4.57 0.82 -4.94
CA GLY A 140 -5.96 0.49 -4.72
C GLY A 140 -6.88 1.69 -4.57
N PRO A 141 -8.19 1.43 -4.61
CA PRO A 141 -9.21 2.41 -4.32
C PRO A 141 -9.38 2.63 -2.82
N GLY A 142 -9.95 3.77 -2.47
CA GLY A 142 -10.32 4.09 -1.11
C GLY A 142 -11.56 4.98 -1.06
N LEU A 143 -12.09 5.13 0.15
CA LEU A 143 -13.20 6.01 0.50
C LEU A 143 -12.75 6.92 1.64
N THR A 144 -12.70 8.22 1.39
CA THR A 144 -12.38 9.22 2.40
C THR A 144 -13.66 9.85 2.92
N PHE A 145 -13.79 9.88 4.23
CA PHE A 145 -14.89 10.52 4.95
C PHE A 145 -14.37 11.75 5.66
N ALA A 146 -14.86 12.91 5.24
CA ALA A 146 -14.47 14.19 5.80
C ALA A 146 -15.68 15.12 5.92
N LYS A 147 -15.65 16.04 6.89
CA LYS A 147 -16.66 17.12 6.98
C LYS A 147 -16.36 18.20 5.96
N ALA A 148 -17.37 18.59 5.16
CA ALA A 148 -17.23 19.64 4.17
C ALA A 148 -16.88 20.99 4.82
N TYR A 149 -16.15 21.82 4.09
CA TYR A 149 -15.87 23.20 4.51
C TYR A 149 -17.17 24.04 4.44
N GLY A 150 -17.51 24.72 5.53
CA GLY A 150 -18.70 25.58 5.61
C GLY A 150 -20.02 24.89 5.93
N GLU A 151 -20.11 23.57 5.87
CA GLU A 151 -21.28 22.79 6.28
C GLU A 151 -20.92 21.98 7.53
N GLN A 152 -21.34 22.43 8.71
CA GLN A 152 -20.87 21.89 9.99
C GLN A 152 -21.30 20.43 10.26
N ASP A 153 -22.34 19.90 9.60
CA ASP A 153 -22.95 18.63 9.96
C ASP A 153 -23.00 17.59 8.84
N LYS A 154 -22.54 17.88 7.63
CA LYS A 154 -22.56 16.91 6.55
C LYS A 154 -21.22 16.21 6.40
N LEU A 155 -21.25 14.90 6.56
CA LEU A 155 -20.12 14.00 6.25
C LEU A 155 -20.14 13.70 4.74
N ASN A 156 -19.10 14.09 4.04
CA ASN A 156 -18.90 13.74 2.63
C ASN A 156 -18.09 12.44 2.53
N ALA A 157 -18.54 11.55 1.67
CA ALA A 157 -17.79 10.35 1.29
C ALA A 157 -17.25 10.55 -0.14
N LEU A 158 -15.95 10.45 -0.30
CA LEU A 158 -15.25 10.68 -1.57
C LEU A 158 -14.42 9.47 -1.94
N ILE A 159 -14.55 9.06 -3.19
CA ILE A 159 -13.72 7.99 -3.76
C ILE A 159 -12.33 8.57 -4.04
N ASN A 160 -11.30 7.86 -3.60
CA ASN A 160 -9.92 8.16 -3.90
C ASN A 160 -9.21 6.96 -4.53
N GLY A 161 -8.09 7.23 -5.18
CA GLY A 161 -7.15 6.22 -5.65
C GLY A 161 -5.79 6.44 -5.02
N SER A 162 -5.09 5.37 -4.66
CA SER A 162 -3.76 5.48 -4.09
C SER A 162 -2.79 4.50 -4.69
N VAL A 163 -1.51 4.87 -4.68
CA VAL A 163 -0.39 4.05 -5.09
C VAL A 163 0.80 4.33 -4.17
N GLY A 164 1.61 3.34 -3.90
CA GLY A 164 2.76 3.54 -3.04
C GLY A 164 3.79 2.42 -3.08
N LEU A 165 4.83 2.66 -2.29
CA LEU A 165 5.96 1.77 -2.08
C LEU A 165 6.03 1.41 -0.60
N MET A 166 6.34 0.17 -0.31
CA MET A 166 6.54 -0.31 1.06
C MET A 166 7.84 -1.11 1.14
N GLY A 167 8.79 -0.58 1.90
CA GLY A 167 10.00 -1.30 2.33
C GLY A 167 9.72 -2.03 3.63
N GLN A 168 10.02 -3.33 3.68
CA GLN A 168 9.85 -4.16 4.87
C GLN A 168 11.18 -4.75 5.28
N PHE A 169 11.56 -4.56 6.55
CA PHE A 169 12.68 -5.21 7.21
C PHE A 169 12.12 -6.42 7.99
N ASN A 170 12.44 -7.61 7.53
CA ASN A 170 12.01 -8.86 8.13
C ASN A 170 12.85 -9.14 9.39
N VAL A 171 12.29 -8.87 10.56
CA VAL A 171 12.95 -9.13 11.86
C VAL A 171 12.96 -10.64 12.13
N ASN A 172 11.83 -11.28 11.87
CA ASN A 172 11.67 -12.73 11.91
C ASN A 172 10.45 -13.13 11.06
N LYS A 173 10.08 -14.41 11.05
CA LYS A 173 8.93 -14.90 10.26
C LYS A 173 7.58 -14.32 10.66
N TYR A 174 7.46 -13.74 11.87
CA TYR A 174 6.21 -13.16 12.38
C TYR A 174 6.18 -11.65 12.33
N LEU A 175 7.34 -10.99 12.44
CA LEU A 175 7.43 -9.56 12.68
C LEU A 175 8.29 -8.87 11.62
N ASP A 176 7.74 -7.79 11.06
CA ASP A 176 8.42 -6.89 10.14
C ASP A 176 8.31 -5.45 10.63
N ILE A 177 9.37 -4.67 10.41
CA ILE A 177 9.33 -3.22 10.47
C ILE A 177 9.12 -2.72 9.04
N ASN A 178 8.17 -1.82 8.83
CA ASN A 178 7.88 -1.29 7.50
C ASN A 178 7.99 0.23 7.45
N ILE A 179 8.36 0.71 6.27
CA ILE A 179 8.31 2.13 5.89
C ILE A 179 7.46 2.19 4.62
N GLU A 180 6.43 3.00 4.64
CA GLU A 180 5.49 3.14 3.54
C GLU A 180 5.46 4.58 3.04
N ALA A 181 5.67 4.78 1.73
CA ALA A 181 5.45 6.03 1.02
C ALA A 181 4.22 5.87 0.12
N ARG A 182 3.24 6.75 0.24
CA ARG A 182 1.97 6.68 -0.48
C ARG A 182 1.65 8.02 -1.14
N GLY A 183 1.21 7.97 -2.39
CA GLY A 183 0.52 9.04 -3.08
C GLY A 183 -0.97 8.71 -3.21
N GLU A 184 -1.81 9.67 -2.97
CA GLU A 184 -3.27 9.56 -3.05
C GLU A 184 -3.83 10.70 -3.90
N VAL A 185 -4.84 10.41 -4.68
CA VAL A 185 -5.55 11.36 -5.52
C VAL A 185 -7.05 11.21 -5.27
N SER A 186 -7.72 12.32 -4.99
CA SER A 186 -9.15 12.34 -4.75
C SER A 186 -9.79 13.59 -5.37
N PRO A 187 -11.10 13.60 -5.64
CA PRO A 187 -11.83 14.84 -5.83
C PRO A 187 -11.65 15.73 -4.62
N SER A 188 -11.81 17.05 -4.76
CA SER A 188 -11.58 18.01 -3.67
C SER A 188 -12.26 17.59 -2.36
N ILE A 189 -11.44 17.14 -1.40
CA ILE A 189 -11.90 16.51 -0.15
C ILE A 189 -12.68 17.49 0.71
N PHE A 190 -12.33 18.75 0.67
CA PHE A 190 -12.89 19.75 1.57
C PHE A 190 -13.81 20.75 0.88
N GLY A 191 -14.21 20.48 -0.38
CA GLY A 191 -15.33 21.15 -1.05
C GLY A 191 -15.08 22.60 -1.38
N ASN A 192 -13.93 22.96 -1.91
CA ASN A 192 -13.75 24.26 -2.49
C ASN A 192 -14.54 24.35 -3.80
N LYS A 193 -15.66 25.09 -3.80
CA LYS A 193 -16.57 25.21 -4.94
C LYS A 193 -15.96 25.90 -6.18
N SER A 194 -14.74 26.42 -6.07
CA SER A 194 -14.18 27.28 -7.11
C SER A 194 -13.37 26.55 -8.17
N SER A 195 -13.08 25.26 -8.02
CA SER A 195 -12.30 24.60 -9.04
C SER A 195 -12.60 23.09 -9.20
N ALA A 196 -12.63 22.68 -10.45
CA ALA A 196 -12.59 21.28 -10.86
C ALA A 196 -11.22 20.62 -10.55
N TYR A 197 -10.55 21.01 -9.46
CA TYR A 197 -9.24 20.49 -9.11
C TYR A 197 -9.37 19.22 -8.28
N THR A 198 -8.48 18.30 -8.60
CA THR A 198 -8.26 17.07 -7.88
C THR A 198 -7.26 17.36 -6.77
N ASP A 199 -7.60 17.05 -5.53
CA ASP A 199 -6.66 17.14 -4.41
C ASP A 199 -5.78 15.89 -4.39
N GLY A 200 -4.51 16.10 -4.12
CA GLY A 200 -3.55 15.05 -3.84
C GLY A 200 -3.20 14.99 -2.37
N ALA A 201 -2.70 13.86 -1.93
CA ALA A 201 -2.03 13.73 -0.64
C ALA A 201 -0.80 12.84 -0.81
N VAL A 202 0.28 13.20 -0.13
CA VAL A 202 1.46 12.35 0.00
C VAL A 202 1.67 12.04 1.47
N SER A 203 2.07 10.80 1.76
CA SER A 203 2.34 10.39 3.14
C SER A 203 3.57 9.51 3.20
N LEU A 204 4.25 9.59 4.33
CA LEU A 204 5.36 8.74 4.72
C LEU A 204 5.10 8.24 6.14
N THR A 205 5.05 6.91 6.30
CA THR A 205 4.77 6.28 7.59
C THR A 205 5.80 5.20 7.89
N ALA A 206 6.05 4.98 9.16
CA ALA A 206 6.80 3.84 9.67
C ALA A 206 5.89 3.02 10.58
N GLY A 207 6.03 1.72 10.56
CA GLY A 207 5.12 0.84 11.28
C GLY A 207 5.69 -0.55 11.50
N VAL A 208 4.85 -1.36 12.10
CA VAL A 208 5.13 -2.75 12.42
C VAL A 208 4.04 -3.64 11.84
N THR A 209 4.44 -4.75 11.25
CA THR A 209 3.54 -5.78 10.71
C THR A 209 3.76 -7.07 11.48
N TYR A 210 2.67 -7.67 11.97
CA TYR A 210 2.66 -9.00 12.56
C TYR A 210 1.89 -9.98 11.68
N THR A 211 2.53 -11.10 11.31
CA THR A 211 1.93 -12.16 10.49
C THR A 211 1.54 -13.33 11.39
N PHE A 212 0.25 -13.64 11.42
CA PHE A 212 -0.28 -14.75 12.21
C PHE A 212 0.22 -16.10 11.67
N GLY A 213 0.73 -16.93 12.57
CA GLY A 213 1.35 -18.21 12.18
C GLY A 213 2.73 -18.08 11.51
N GLY A 214 3.18 -16.85 11.26
CA GLY A 214 4.41 -16.55 10.52
C GLY A 214 4.22 -16.66 9.01
N LYS A 215 5.18 -16.12 8.26
CA LYS A 215 5.20 -16.25 6.79
C LYS A 215 5.54 -17.70 6.42
N ASN A 216 4.56 -18.41 5.88
CA ASN A 216 4.67 -19.81 5.51
C ASN A 216 4.09 -20.02 4.11
N PHE A 217 4.96 -20.38 3.16
CA PHE A 217 4.57 -20.66 1.78
C PHE A 217 5.14 -22.03 1.38
N ILE A 218 4.31 -22.83 0.75
CA ILE A 218 4.67 -24.19 0.29
C ILE A 218 4.96 -24.12 -1.20
N SER A 219 6.06 -24.72 -1.63
CA SER A 219 6.38 -24.84 -3.06
C SER A 219 5.45 -25.87 -3.73
N CYS A 220 5.04 -25.58 -4.96
CA CYS A 220 4.25 -26.54 -5.75
C CYS A 220 5.01 -27.86 -6.00
N GLY A 221 6.35 -27.84 -6.06
CA GLY A 221 7.19 -29.00 -6.17
C GLY A 221 7.12 -29.91 -4.94
N ALA A 222 7.13 -29.33 -3.73
CA ALA A 222 7.05 -30.10 -2.49
C ALA A 222 5.74 -30.92 -2.36
N LYS A 223 4.63 -30.42 -2.91
CA LYS A 223 3.37 -31.22 -2.93
C LYS A 223 3.41 -32.40 -3.88
N VAL A 224 4.06 -32.24 -5.02
CA VAL A 224 4.25 -33.34 -5.99
C VAL A 224 5.09 -34.46 -5.35
N ASP A 225 6.17 -34.08 -4.68
CA ASP A 225 7.04 -35.06 -4.01
C ASP A 225 6.34 -35.78 -2.85
N GLN A 226 5.55 -35.05 -2.04
CA GLN A 226 4.78 -35.66 -0.96
C GLN A 226 3.69 -36.61 -1.47
N ASN A 227 3.05 -36.29 -2.57
CA ASN A 227 2.07 -37.19 -3.20
C ASN A 227 2.75 -38.42 -3.83
N ALA A 228 3.94 -38.26 -4.43
CA ALA A 228 4.74 -39.36 -4.95
C ALA A 228 5.16 -40.31 -3.81
N ILE A 229 5.68 -39.74 -2.72
CA ILE A 229 6.07 -40.54 -1.53
C ILE A 229 4.86 -41.26 -0.92
N ASN A 230 3.71 -40.59 -0.78
CA ASN A 230 2.49 -41.20 -0.26
C ASN A 230 1.97 -42.33 -1.18
N ASN A 231 2.13 -42.21 -2.49
CA ASN A 231 1.74 -43.23 -3.44
C ASN A 231 2.70 -44.41 -3.39
N GLU A 232 3.99 -44.20 -3.23
CA GLU A 232 4.97 -45.28 -3.01
C GLU A 232 4.70 -46.03 -1.69
N ILE A 233 4.44 -45.29 -0.61
CA ILE A 233 4.09 -45.91 0.69
C ILE A 233 2.82 -46.77 0.56
N LYS A 234 1.80 -46.30 -0.16
CA LYS A 234 0.58 -47.06 -0.42
C LYS A 234 0.90 -48.33 -1.24
N LYS A 235 1.74 -48.20 -2.25
CA LYS A 235 2.17 -49.33 -3.07
C LYS A 235 2.89 -50.39 -2.23
N TYR A 236 3.86 -50.00 -1.41
CA TYR A 236 4.57 -50.94 -0.53
C TYR A 236 3.65 -51.59 0.52
N ARG A 237 2.67 -50.85 1.04
CA ARG A 237 1.67 -51.39 1.95
C ARG A 237 0.75 -52.44 1.28
N SER A 238 0.43 -52.23 0.00
CA SER A 238 -0.38 -53.21 -0.76
C SER A 238 0.40 -54.44 -1.21
N GLU A 239 1.72 -54.34 -1.31
CA GLU A 239 2.60 -55.49 -1.63
C GLU A 239 2.93 -56.35 -0.39
N LEU A 240 2.74 -55.78 0.82
CA LEU A 240 2.98 -56.47 2.09
C LEU A 240 1.71 -57.07 2.73
N ALA A 241 0.55 -56.82 2.15
CA ALA A 241 -0.74 -57.36 2.61
C ALA A 241 -1.21 -58.55 1.72
#